data_9b50bb6d8a47bb2cce49f6b7cb03195d
#
_entry.id   9b50bb6d8a47bb2cce49f6b7cb03195d
#
_cell.length_a   1.000
_cell.length_b   1.000
_cell.length_c   1.000
_cell.angle_alpha   90.00
_cell.angle_beta   90.00
_cell.angle_gamma   90.00
#
_symmetry.space_group_name_H-M   'P 1'
#
loop_
_entity.id
_entity.type
_entity.pdbx_description
1 polymer ?
#
loop_
_entity_poly.entity_id
_entity_poly.type
_entity_poly.pdbx_seq_one_letter_code
_entity_poly.pdbx_strand_id
1 'polypeptide(L)'
;MSVVLLVRHAQASFLEPNYDKLSKLGEAQTHLLGEYWVRHKIVFDRACTGPRVRQRDTLSIASDACRKAGVPFPGPLVLPEFDEYQGEAVLEKSLPGLLTTDQSIRDLHSAFESSSGSAERRATFSKLFEAVIGKWVRGTTCPPGVETWLEFCSRVNSGLTKFLSAGSRGERVAIVTSGGPIAVAMQRALQLSAESTLNVSWMSRNSSWSEFIYSGERFTLSSFNCHAHIDDGAMLTYR
;
A
#
# COMPACT_ATOMS: atom_id res chain seq x y z
N MET A 1 2.92 25.11 5.61
CA MET A 1 3.47 23.75 5.54
C MET A 1 2.60 22.99 4.58
N SER A 2 3.17 22.15 3.75
CA SER A 2 2.42 21.32 2.81
C SER A 2 2.08 19.98 3.45
N VAL A 3 1.01 19.36 2.97
CA VAL A 3 0.48 18.09 3.52
C VAL A 3 0.34 17.07 2.41
N VAL A 4 0.79 15.84 2.66
CA VAL A 4 0.52 14.70 1.77
C VAL A 4 -0.26 13.62 2.51
N LEU A 5 -1.36 13.17 1.89
CA LEU A 5 -2.11 12.00 2.30
C LEU A 5 -1.69 10.82 1.41
N LEU A 6 -1.03 9.82 2.00
CA LEU A 6 -0.82 8.54 1.33
C LEU A 6 -2.00 7.62 1.69
N VAL A 7 -2.77 7.25 0.68
CA VAL A 7 -3.96 6.41 0.82
C VAL A 7 -3.65 5.02 0.33
N ARG A 8 -3.88 4.00 1.16
CA ARG A 8 -3.84 2.63 0.69
C ARG A 8 -5.07 2.34 -0.16
N HIS A 9 -4.89 1.68 -1.30
CA HIS A 9 -6.02 1.22 -2.10
C HIS A 9 -7.03 0.45 -1.24
N ALA A 10 -8.29 0.50 -1.61
CA ALA A 10 -9.36 -0.25 -0.97
C ALA A 10 -9.23 -1.76 -1.23
N GLN A 11 -10.06 -2.58 -0.59
CA GLN A 11 -9.94 -4.04 -0.69
C GLN A 11 -9.99 -4.52 -2.14
N ALA A 12 -9.00 -5.31 -2.52
CA ALA A 12 -8.94 -5.98 -3.81
C ALA A 12 -9.65 -7.35 -3.77
N SER A 13 -9.95 -7.90 -4.95
CA SER A 13 -10.66 -9.18 -5.13
C SER A 13 -9.73 -10.40 -4.94
N PHE A 14 -9.33 -10.67 -3.71
CA PHE A 14 -8.26 -11.63 -3.35
C PHE A 14 -8.43 -13.08 -3.82
N LEU A 15 -9.62 -13.52 -4.22
CA LEU A 15 -9.86 -14.92 -4.66
C LEU A 15 -10.39 -15.00 -6.09
N GLU A 16 -10.34 -13.91 -6.84
CA GLU A 16 -10.79 -13.90 -8.23
C GLU A 16 -9.62 -14.00 -9.20
N PRO A 17 -9.84 -14.51 -10.43
CA PRO A 17 -8.80 -14.57 -11.45
C PRO A 17 -8.14 -13.22 -11.76
N ASN A 18 -8.87 -12.12 -11.58
CA ASN A 18 -8.34 -10.77 -11.68
C ASN A 18 -8.22 -10.14 -10.29
N TYR A 19 -7.15 -10.47 -9.59
CA TYR A 19 -6.82 -9.94 -8.27
C TYR A 19 -6.68 -8.42 -8.23
N ASP A 20 -6.25 -7.78 -9.33
CA ASP A 20 -5.91 -6.36 -9.33
C ASP A 20 -7.12 -5.40 -9.37
N LYS A 21 -8.36 -5.90 -9.37
CA LYS A 21 -9.57 -5.07 -9.27
C LYS A 21 -10.06 -4.94 -7.83
N LEU A 22 -10.85 -3.90 -7.54
CA LEU A 22 -11.53 -3.77 -6.26
C LEU A 22 -12.62 -4.83 -6.10
N SER A 23 -12.81 -5.29 -4.86
CA SER A 23 -13.99 -6.07 -4.47
C SER A 23 -15.18 -5.12 -4.28
N LYS A 24 -16.40 -5.66 -4.20
CA LYS A 24 -17.60 -4.88 -3.84
C LYS A 24 -17.45 -4.13 -2.52
N LEU A 25 -16.79 -4.77 -1.54
CA LEU A 25 -16.46 -4.12 -0.27
C LEU A 25 -15.45 -3.00 -0.46
N GLY A 26 -14.43 -3.21 -1.32
CA GLY A 26 -13.45 -2.16 -1.65
C GLY A 26 -14.09 -0.95 -2.35
N GLU A 27 -15.04 -1.16 -3.26
CA GLU A 27 -15.80 -0.07 -3.85
C GLU A 27 -16.59 0.72 -2.79
N ALA A 28 -17.27 0.02 -1.86
CA ALA A 28 -17.98 0.65 -0.76
C ALA A 28 -17.04 1.44 0.17
N GLN A 29 -15.89 0.87 0.56
CA GLN A 29 -14.86 1.58 1.32
C GLN A 29 -14.42 2.88 0.62
N THR A 30 -14.27 2.81 -0.70
CA THR A 30 -13.80 3.96 -1.51
C THR A 30 -14.87 5.05 -1.61
N HIS A 31 -16.14 4.68 -1.75
CA HIS A 31 -17.24 5.65 -1.72
C HIS A 31 -17.27 6.41 -0.39
N LEU A 32 -17.17 5.68 0.74
CA LEU A 32 -17.12 6.30 2.07
C LEU A 32 -15.92 7.25 2.22
N LEU A 33 -14.75 6.89 1.65
CA LEU A 33 -13.57 7.76 1.65
C LEU A 33 -13.84 9.08 0.91
N GLY A 34 -14.42 9.01 -0.29
CA GLY A 34 -14.77 10.20 -1.07
C GLY A 34 -15.81 11.06 -0.37
N GLU A 35 -16.87 10.47 0.20
CA GLU A 35 -17.88 11.17 0.98
C GLU A 35 -17.28 11.83 2.23
N TYR A 36 -16.32 11.19 2.88
CA TYR A 36 -15.58 11.75 4.00
C TYR A 36 -14.83 13.02 3.57
N TRP A 37 -14.12 12.99 2.45
CA TRP A 37 -13.41 14.15 1.92
C TRP A 37 -14.38 15.32 1.65
N VAL A 38 -15.54 15.03 1.06
CA VAL A 38 -16.59 16.04 0.82
C VAL A 38 -17.11 16.63 2.13
N ARG A 39 -17.52 15.77 3.07
CA ARG A 39 -18.09 16.17 4.37
C ARG A 39 -17.14 17.05 5.18
N HIS A 40 -15.84 16.71 5.15
CA HIS A 40 -14.80 17.43 5.91
C HIS A 40 -14.13 18.54 5.09
N LYS A 41 -14.64 18.85 3.88
CA LYS A 41 -14.11 19.90 3.00
C LYS A 41 -12.61 19.72 2.72
N ILE A 42 -12.17 18.47 2.56
CA ILE A 42 -10.79 18.16 2.21
C ILE A 42 -10.62 18.36 0.71
N VAL A 43 -9.87 19.39 0.34
CA VAL A 43 -9.56 19.72 -1.05
C VAL A 43 -8.09 19.42 -1.32
N PHE A 44 -7.80 18.88 -2.49
CA PHE A 44 -6.45 18.57 -2.93
C PHE A 44 -6.03 19.48 -4.09
N ASP A 45 -4.79 19.95 -4.03
CA ASP A 45 -4.18 20.75 -5.09
C ASP A 45 -3.60 19.87 -6.20
N ARG A 46 -3.07 18.71 -5.83
CA ARG A 46 -2.54 17.69 -6.74
C ARG A 46 -2.87 16.29 -6.26
N ALA A 47 -2.96 15.36 -7.21
CA ALA A 47 -3.14 13.95 -6.91
C ALA A 47 -2.32 13.07 -7.84
N CYS A 48 -1.88 11.92 -7.31
CA CYS A 48 -1.31 10.87 -8.14
C CYS A 48 -1.69 9.48 -7.60
N THR A 49 -1.46 8.48 -8.41
CA THR A 49 -1.67 7.08 -8.06
C THR A 49 -0.55 6.21 -8.62
N GLY A 50 -0.31 5.06 -8.00
CA GLY A 50 0.46 4.01 -8.62
C GLY A 50 -0.27 3.37 -9.80
N PRO A 51 0.40 2.47 -10.55
CA PRO A 51 -0.09 1.96 -11.83
C PRO A 51 -1.15 0.84 -11.70
N ARG A 52 -1.32 0.21 -10.52
CA ARG A 52 -2.24 -0.92 -10.32
C ARG A 52 -3.69 -0.50 -10.52
N VAL A 53 -4.52 -1.39 -11.07
CA VAL A 53 -5.94 -1.13 -11.27
C VAL A 53 -6.62 -0.75 -9.97
N ARG A 54 -6.41 -1.52 -8.89
CA ARG A 54 -6.97 -1.23 -7.56
C ARG A 54 -6.58 0.15 -6.99
N GLN A 55 -5.37 0.64 -7.31
CA GLN A 55 -4.92 1.97 -6.89
C GLN A 55 -5.65 3.07 -7.67
N ARG A 56 -5.72 2.91 -9.00
CA ARG A 56 -6.40 3.85 -9.90
C ARG A 56 -7.90 3.91 -9.64
N ASP A 57 -8.54 2.75 -9.45
CA ASP A 57 -9.98 2.68 -9.20
C ASP A 57 -10.32 3.30 -7.84
N THR A 58 -9.50 3.08 -6.80
CA THR A 58 -9.68 3.76 -5.51
C THR A 58 -9.65 5.28 -5.70
N LEU A 59 -8.67 5.83 -6.41
CA LEU A 59 -8.61 7.27 -6.63
C LEU A 59 -9.78 7.77 -7.50
N SER A 60 -10.12 7.04 -8.56
CA SER A 60 -11.21 7.40 -9.47
C SER A 60 -12.55 7.50 -8.74
N ILE A 61 -12.94 6.45 -8.02
CA ILE A 61 -14.23 6.41 -7.29
C ILE A 61 -14.29 7.50 -6.21
N ALA A 62 -13.23 7.67 -5.41
CA ALA A 62 -13.21 8.69 -4.37
C ALA A 62 -13.26 10.12 -4.95
N SER A 63 -12.55 10.38 -6.05
CA SER A 63 -12.59 11.67 -6.74
C SER A 63 -13.93 11.94 -7.42
N ASP A 64 -14.64 10.91 -7.90
CA ASP A 64 -15.98 11.05 -8.47
C ASP A 64 -17.00 11.52 -7.42
N ALA A 65 -16.88 11.06 -6.16
CA ALA A 65 -17.72 11.57 -5.08
C ALA A 65 -17.49 13.07 -4.86
N CYS A 66 -16.24 13.53 -4.87
CA CYS A 66 -15.90 14.94 -4.78
C CYS A 66 -16.51 15.73 -5.95
N ARG A 67 -16.31 15.29 -7.18
CA ARG A 67 -16.84 15.96 -8.39
C ARG A 67 -18.37 16.06 -8.39
N LYS A 68 -19.06 14.97 -8.02
CA LYS A 68 -20.53 14.94 -7.90
C LYS A 68 -21.07 15.92 -6.86
N ALA A 69 -20.30 16.16 -5.81
CA ALA A 69 -20.62 17.14 -4.76
C ALA A 69 -20.18 18.58 -5.12
N GLY A 70 -19.66 18.84 -6.32
CA GLY A 70 -19.15 20.15 -6.72
C GLY A 70 -17.82 20.55 -6.07
N VAL A 71 -17.11 19.60 -5.42
CA VAL A 71 -15.79 19.84 -4.85
C VAL A 71 -14.74 19.59 -5.93
N PRO A 72 -13.88 20.57 -6.25
CA PRO A 72 -12.82 20.39 -7.24
C PRO A 72 -11.89 19.24 -6.85
N PHE A 73 -11.52 18.43 -7.83
CA PHE A 73 -10.50 17.39 -7.67
C PHE A 73 -9.52 17.43 -8.85
N PRO A 74 -8.20 17.49 -8.58
CA PRO A 74 -7.19 17.61 -9.63
C PRO A 74 -7.15 16.34 -10.49
N GLY A 75 -6.78 16.50 -11.77
CA GLY A 75 -6.51 15.37 -12.66
C GLY A 75 -5.33 14.55 -12.13
N PRO A 76 -5.50 13.23 -11.86
CA PRO A 76 -4.44 12.45 -11.25
C PRO A 76 -3.35 12.06 -12.27
N LEU A 77 -2.10 12.04 -11.80
CA LEU A 77 -0.97 11.44 -12.52
C LEU A 77 -0.84 9.97 -12.13
N VAL A 78 -0.47 9.12 -13.07
CA VAL A 78 -0.07 7.73 -12.79
C VAL A 78 1.45 7.68 -12.73
N LEU A 79 2.00 7.33 -11.56
CA LEU A 79 3.43 7.31 -11.30
C LEU A 79 3.88 5.89 -10.95
N PRO A 80 4.69 5.23 -11.80
CA PRO A 80 5.16 3.87 -11.56
C PRO A 80 6.02 3.75 -10.31
N GLU A 81 6.59 4.83 -9.83
CA GLU A 81 7.34 4.88 -8.58
C GLU A 81 6.50 4.46 -7.37
N PHE A 82 5.17 4.60 -7.42
CA PHE A 82 4.25 4.19 -6.36
C PHE A 82 3.61 2.81 -6.59
N ASP A 83 4.21 1.97 -7.46
CA ASP A 83 3.79 0.57 -7.56
C ASP A 83 4.18 -0.22 -6.30
N GLU A 84 3.40 -1.27 -6.01
CA GLU A 84 3.72 -2.23 -4.94
C GLU A 84 4.96 -3.06 -5.32
N TYR A 85 5.70 -3.56 -4.34
CA TYR A 85 6.74 -4.53 -4.61
C TYR A 85 6.16 -5.82 -5.20
N GLN A 86 6.99 -6.55 -5.92
CA GLN A 86 6.59 -7.76 -6.66
C GLN A 86 6.54 -9.00 -5.75
N GLY A 87 5.72 -8.95 -4.68
CA GLY A 87 5.71 -9.99 -3.64
C GLY A 87 5.42 -11.39 -4.15
N GLU A 88 4.53 -11.53 -5.13
CA GLU A 88 4.23 -12.82 -5.78
C GLU A 88 5.45 -13.38 -6.52
N ALA A 89 6.16 -12.55 -7.28
CA ALA A 89 7.38 -12.95 -7.98
C ALA A 89 8.53 -13.25 -7.01
N VAL A 90 8.63 -12.51 -5.88
CA VAL A 90 9.58 -12.84 -4.82
C VAL A 90 9.28 -14.22 -4.27
N LEU A 91 8.02 -14.53 -3.92
CA LEU A 91 7.64 -15.85 -3.41
C LEU A 91 7.94 -16.95 -4.43
N GLU A 92 7.39 -16.83 -5.63
CA GLU A 92 7.49 -17.85 -6.68
C GLU A 92 8.94 -18.23 -7.00
N LYS A 93 9.79 -17.20 -7.18
CA LYS A 93 11.19 -17.42 -7.58
C LYS A 93 12.12 -17.79 -6.43
N SER A 94 11.79 -17.39 -5.18
CA SER A 94 12.64 -17.72 -4.01
C SER A 94 12.30 -19.04 -3.38
N LEU A 95 11.03 -19.46 -3.42
CA LEU A 95 10.52 -20.62 -2.69
C LEU A 95 11.28 -21.92 -3.03
N PRO A 96 11.54 -22.27 -4.31
CA PRO A 96 12.26 -23.52 -4.63
C PRO A 96 13.64 -23.62 -3.97
N GLY A 97 14.42 -22.55 -3.98
CA GLY A 97 15.74 -22.51 -3.33
C GLY A 97 15.63 -22.54 -1.80
N LEU A 98 14.67 -21.83 -1.23
CA LEU A 98 14.44 -21.81 0.21
C LEU A 98 13.97 -23.15 0.76
N LEU A 99 13.18 -23.91 0.01
CA LEU A 99 12.78 -25.27 0.39
C LEU A 99 13.96 -26.24 0.49
N THR A 100 15.07 -26.00 -0.20
CA THR A 100 16.26 -26.84 -0.08
C THR A 100 17.15 -26.45 1.10
N THR A 101 17.17 -25.19 1.49
CA THR A 101 18.16 -24.64 2.43
C THR A 101 17.60 -24.24 3.80
N ASP A 102 16.29 -24.09 3.93
CA ASP A 102 15.67 -23.52 5.13
C ASP A 102 14.55 -24.40 5.71
N GLN A 103 14.79 -24.94 6.91
CA GLN A 103 13.84 -25.84 7.58
C GLN A 103 12.53 -25.09 7.94
N SER A 104 12.62 -23.84 8.40
CA SER A 104 11.43 -23.09 8.79
C SER A 104 10.49 -22.83 7.61
N ILE A 105 11.06 -22.61 6.42
CA ILE A 105 10.26 -22.44 5.19
C ILE A 105 9.63 -23.78 4.77
N ARG A 106 10.34 -24.91 4.91
CA ARG A 106 9.77 -26.25 4.66
C ARG A 106 8.57 -26.52 5.55
N ASP A 107 8.68 -26.20 6.85
CA ASP A 107 7.60 -26.43 7.82
C ASP A 107 6.37 -25.58 7.50
N LEU A 108 6.57 -24.29 7.18
CA LEU A 108 5.48 -23.38 6.75
C LEU A 108 4.83 -23.81 5.43
N HIS A 109 5.63 -24.26 4.47
CA HIS A 109 5.12 -24.78 3.20
C HIS A 109 4.33 -26.07 3.39
N SER A 110 4.82 -26.99 4.20
CA SER A 110 4.10 -28.24 4.53
C SER A 110 2.77 -27.95 5.25
N ALA A 111 2.74 -26.99 6.16
CA ALA A 111 1.51 -26.53 6.81
C ALA A 111 0.51 -25.91 5.81
N PHE A 112 1.02 -25.17 4.82
CA PHE A 112 0.16 -24.62 3.75
C PHE A 112 -0.41 -25.72 2.85
N GLU A 113 0.41 -26.68 2.42
CA GLU A 113 -0.02 -27.81 1.56
C GLU A 113 -1.02 -28.73 2.27
N SER A 114 -0.88 -28.94 3.57
CA SER A 114 -1.76 -29.80 4.36
C SER A 114 -3.04 -29.08 4.85
N SER A 115 -3.14 -27.75 4.65
CA SER A 115 -4.29 -26.98 5.11
C SER A 115 -5.57 -27.34 4.37
N SER A 116 -6.65 -27.57 5.12
CA SER A 116 -7.98 -27.87 4.63
C SER A 116 -8.93 -26.72 4.97
N GLY A 117 -9.66 -26.22 3.98
CA GLY A 117 -10.60 -25.10 4.16
C GLY A 117 -9.97 -23.72 3.90
N SER A 118 -10.81 -22.78 3.47
CA SER A 118 -10.37 -21.49 2.94
C SER A 118 -9.74 -20.56 3.98
N ALA A 119 -10.17 -20.62 5.23
CA ALA A 119 -9.65 -19.78 6.31
C ALA A 119 -8.27 -20.22 6.76
N GLU A 120 -8.09 -21.55 6.99
CA GLU A 120 -6.81 -22.12 7.37
C GLU A 120 -5.77 -21.95 6.27
N ARG A 121 -6.15 -22.20 5.01
CA ARG A 121 -5.28 -22.03 3.86
C ARG A 121 -4.81 -20.57 3.69
N ARG A 122 -5.68 -19.60 3.96
CA ARG A 122 -5.26 -18.19 3.99
C ARG A 122 -4.26 -17.88 5.10
N ALA A 123 -4.52 -18.39 6.30
CA ALA A 123 -3.65 -18.15 7.45
C ALA A 123 -2.26 -18.76 7.25
N THR A 124 -2.17 -20.00 6.77
CA THR A 124 -0.90 -20.70 6.49
C THR A 124 -0.16 -20.07 5.32
N PHE A 125 -0.85 -19.69 4.24
CA PHE A 125 -0.27 -18.92 3.14
C PHE A 125 0.31 -17.59 3.62
N SER A 126 -0.41 -16.83 4.45
CA SER A 126 0.09 -15.55 4.97
C SER A 126 1.39 -15.72 5.75
N LYS A 127 1.49 -16.75 6.60
CA LYS A 127 2.71 -17.03 7.36
C LYS A 127 3.89 -17.37 6.44
N LEU A 128 3.67 -18.22 5.43
CA LEU A 128 4.69 -18.57 4.46
C LEU A 128 5.13 -17.33 3.65
N PHE A 129 4.17 -16.56 3.17
CA PHE A 129 4.44 -15.33 2.41
C PHE A 129 5.25 -14.33 3.24
N GLU A 130 4.83 -14.06 4.47
CA GLU A 130 5.54 -13.14 5.38
C GLU A 130 6.97 -13.60 5.67
N ALA A 131 7.19 -14.91 5.87
CA ALA A 131 8.52 -15.45 6.11
C ALA A 131 9.45 -15.29 4.90
N VAL A 132 8.95 -15.54 3.68
CA VAL A 132 9.73 -15.38 2.44
C VAL A 132 10.00 -13.90 2.16
N ILE A 133 8.99 -13.01 2.28
CA ILE A 133 9.18 -11.57 2.11
C ILE A 133 10.15 -11.01 3.17
N GLY A 134 10.09 -11.49 4.41
CA GLY A 134 11.08 -11.12 5.44
C GLY A 134 12.52 -11.46 5.04
N LYS A 135 12.75 -12.58 4.34
CA LYS A 135 14.08 -12.94 3.82
C LYS A 135 14.52 -12.01 2.69
N TRP A 136 13.62 -11.64 1.81
CA TRP A 136 13.88 -10.66 0.73
C TRP A 136 14.22 -9.28 1.31
N VAL A 137 13.48 -8.81 2.31
CA VAL A 137 13.76 -7.55 3.00
C VAL A 137 15.15 -7.54 3.66
N ARG A 138 15.57 -8.66 4.24
CA ARG A 138 16.91 -8.82 4.83
C ARG A 138 18.03 -9.04 3.79
N GLY A 139 17.69 -9.17 2.51
CA GLY A 139 18.66 -9.46 1.45
C GLY A 139 19.21 -10.90 1.48
N THR A 140 18.58 -11.81 2.24
CA THR A 140 18.99 -13.23 2.28
C THR A 140 18.45 -14.05 1.11
N THR A 141 17.52 -13.49 0.34
CA THR A 141 17.09 -13.98 -0.96
C THR A 141 16.90 -12.80 -1.92
N CYS A 142 17.47 -12.91 -3.13
CA CYS A 142 17.39 -11.89 -4.17
C CYS A 142 17.14 -12.59 -5.50
N PRO A 143 15.90 -12.93 -5.83
CA PRO A 143 15.60 -13.70 -7.03
C PRO A 143 15.88 -12.88 -8.29
N PRO A 144 16.45 -13.50 -9.35
CA PRO A 144 16.80 -12.80 -10.59
C PRO A 144 15.58 -12.14 -11.25
N GLY A 145 15.77 -10.89 -11.72
CA GLY A 145 14.73 -10.14 -12.43
C GLY A 145 13.57 -9.66 -11.55
N VAL A 146 13.79 -9.61 -10.24
CA VAL A 146 12.91 -8.96 -9.27
C VAL A 146 13.71 -7.87 -8.57
N GLU A 147 13.12 -6.70 -8.38
CA GLU A 147 13.80 -5.63 -7.64
C GLU A 147 14.14 -6.08 -6.21
N THR A 148 15.29 -5.67 -5.72
CA THR A 148 15.67 -5.85 -4.32
C THR A 148 14.88 -4.91 -3.42
N TRP A 149 14.84 -5.20 -2.12
CA TRP A 149 14.24 -4.30 -1.13
C TRP A 149 14.82 -2.88 -1.19
N LEU A 150 16.12 -2.76 -1.38
CA LEU A 150 16.79 -1.45 -1.47
C LEU A 150 16.38 -0.69 -2.75
N GLU A 151 16.27 -1.36 -3.87
CA GLU A 151 15.79 -0.77 -5.13
C GLU A 151 14.34 -0.33 -5.01
N PHE A 152 13.48 -1.14 -4.41
CA PHE A 152 12.10 -0.78 -4.11
C PHE A 152 12.03 0.49 -3.24
N CYS A 153 12.75 0.53 -2.12
CA CYS A 153 12.80 1.70 -1.25
C CYS A 153 13.32 2.94 -1.99
N SER A 154 14.37 2.79 -2.81
CA SER A 154 14.96 3.87 -3.61
C SER A 154 13.96 4.41 -4.64
N ARG A 155 13.24 3.52 -5.34
CA ARG A 155 12.21 3.88 -6.32
C ARG A 155 11.10 4.71 -5.68
N VAL A 156 10.54 4.25 -4.57
CA VAL A 156 9.46 4.95 -3.85
C VAL A 156 9.94 6.30 -3.32
N ASN A 157 11.12 6.36 -2.69
CA ASN A 157 11.69 7.61 -2.18
C ASN A 157 11.98 8.62 -3.31
N SER A 158 12.44 8.14 -4.47
CA SER A 158 12.63 8.99 -5.66
C SER A 158 11.31 9.57 -6.13
N GLY A 159 10.25 8.75 -6.21
CA GLY A 159 8.90 9.18 -6.54
C GLY A 159 8.36 10.24 -5.58
N LEU A 160 8.48 10.00 -4.27
CA LEU A 160 8.10 10.97 -3.24
C LEU A 160 8.84 12.29 -3.42
N THR A 161 10.17 12.23 -3.55
CA THR A 161 10.99 13.45 -3.69
C THR A 161 10.61 14.23 -4.94
N LYS A 162 10.52 13.58 -6.11
CA LYS A 162 10.13 14.22 -7.37
C LYS A 162 8.74 14.84 -7.31
N PHE A 163 7.76 14.07 -6.81
CA PHE A 163 6.38 14.52 -6.78
C PHE A 163 6.19 15.68 -5.80
N LEU A 164 6.79 15.60 -4.60
CA LEU A 164 6.62 16.64 -3.58
C LEU A 164 7.40 17.91 -3.91
N SER A 165 8.62 17.80 -4.48
CA SER A 165 9.43 18.98 -4.85
C SER A 165 8.87 19.78 -6.02
N ALA A 166 8.04 19.17 -6.88
CA ALA A 166 7.40 19.85 -8.01
C ALA A 166 6.20 20.72 -7.60
N GLY A 167 5.83 20.71 -6.32
CA GLY A 167 4.65 21.40 -5.83
C GLY A 167 4.90 22.77 -5.23
N SER A 168 3.81 23.42 -4.85
CA SER A 168 3.82 24.76 -4.24
C SER A 168 3.82 24.70 -2.71
N ARG A 169 4.25 25.77 -2.08
CA ARG A 169 4.21 25.88 -0.62
C ARG A 169 2.74 25.95 -0.13
N GLY A 170 2.43 25.15 0.87
CA GLY A 170 1.10 25.13 1.50
C GLY A 170 0.09 24.21 0.82
N GLU A 171 0.48 23.47 -0.22
CA GLU A 171 -0.40 22.52 -0.92
C GLU A 171 -0.79 21.31 -0.07
N ARG A 172 -1.93 20.73 -0.41
CA ARG A 172 -2.36 19.41 0.05
C ARG A 172 -2.43 18.46 -1.14
N VAL A 173 -1.75 17.33 -1.03
CA VAL A 173 -1.69 16.34 -2.12
C VAL A 173 -2.19 14.98 -1.68
N ALA A 174 -2.81 14.23 -2.60
CA ALA A 174 -3.19 12.85 -2.41
C ALA A 174 -2.32 11.90 -3.23
N ILE A 175 -1.85 10.82 -2.62
CA ILE A 175 -1.14 9.72 -3.30
C ILE A 175 -1.87 8.43 -2.97
N VAL A 176 -2.57 7.83 -3.95
CA VAL A 176 -3.20 6.52 -3.76
C VAL A 176 -2.23 5.42 -4.21
N THR A 177 -1.90 4.53 -3.28
CA THR A 177 -0.89 3.49 -3.50
C THR A 177 -1.21 2.22 -2.69
N SER A 178 -0.22 1.44 -2.34
CA SER A 178 -0.32 0.18 -1.59
C SER A 178 0.45 0.25 -0.27
N GLY A 179 0.39 -0.83 0.52
CA GLY A 179 0.99 -0.88 1.85
C GLY A 179 2.51 -0.72 1.86
N GLY A 180 3.20 -1.31 0.88
CA GLY A 180 4.65 -1.21 0.78
C GLY A 180 5.16 0.24 0.58
N PRO A 181 4.69 0.99 -0.43
CA PRO A 181 5.08 2.40 -0.58
C PRO A 181 4.73 3.29 0.61
N ILE A 182 3.59 3.04 1.29
CA ILE A 182 3.24 3.77 2.52
C ILE A 182 4.28 3.46 3.62
N ALA A 183 4.66 2.20 3.77
CA ALA A 183 5.66 1.79 4.75
C ALA A 183 7.04 2.41 4.47
N VAL A 184 7.43 2.56 3.19
CA VAL A 184 8.66 3.28 2.81
C VAL A 184 8.57 4.77 3.19
N ALA A 185 7.41 5.41 3.02
CA ALA A 185 7.21 6.78 3.50
C ALA A 185 7.33 6.86 5.04
N MET A 186 6.79 5.86 5.76
CA MET A 186 6.97 5.75 7.21
C MET A 186 8.45 5.55 7.59
N GLN A 187 9.18 4.71 6.84
CA GLN A 187 10.61 4.52 7.02
C GLN A 187 11.37 5.85 6.89
N ARG A 188 11.07 6.62 5.85
CA ARG A 188 11.67 7.95 5.64
C ARG A 188 11.38 8.90 6.79
N ALA A 189 10.13 8.96 7.26
CA ALA A 189 9.70 9.91 8.30
C ALA A 189 10.22 9.55 9.70
N LEU A 190 10.34 8.26 10.03
CA LEU A 190 10.64 7.75 11.36
C LEU A 190 11.99 7.04 11.46
N GLN A 191 12.75 6.95 10.35
CA GLN A 191 14.04 6.25 10.28
C GLN A 191 13.95 4.78 10.73
N LEU A 192 12.89 4.08 10.27
CA LEU A 192 12.64 2.71 10.65
C LEU A 192 13.68 1.76 10.02
N SER A 193 13.99 0.66 10.71
CA SER A 193 14.72 -0.45 10.11
C SER A 193 13.89 -1.10 8.99
N ALA A 194 14.53 -1.87 8.11
CA ALA A 194 13.85 -2.59 7.04
C ALA A 194 12.77 -3.55 7.58
N GLU A 195 13.05 -4.26 8.68
CA GLU A 195 12.10 -5.16 9.32
C GLU A 195 10.90 -4.41 9.93
N SER A 196 11.17 -3.30 10.65
CA SER A 196 10.08 -2.47 11.19
C SER A 196 9.23 -1.87 10.08
N THR A 197 9.83 -1.50 8.95
CA THR A 197 9.13 -1.01 7.76
C THR A 197 8.20 -2.09 7.18
N LEU A 198 8.66 -3.32 7.05
CA LEU A 198 7.83 -4.43 6.60
C LEU A 198 6.66 -4.67 7.55
N ASN A 199 6.89 -4.67 8.87
CA ASN A 199 5.84 -4.84 9.87
C ASN A 199 4.75 -3.75 9.76
N VAL A 200 5.15 -2.49 9.54
CA VAL A 200 4.20 -1.39 9.29
C VAL A 200 3.34 -1.64 8.04
N SER A 201 3.93 -2.20 6.97
CA SER A 201 3.17 -2.49 5.74
C SER A 201 2.01 -3.46 5.97
N TRP A 202 2.19 -4.46 6.85
CA TRP A 202 1.15 -5.44 7.21
C TRP A 202 0.00 -4.84 8.01
N MET A 203 0.26 -3.77 8.78
CA MET A 203 -0.72 -3.13 9.65
C MET A 203 -1.59 -2.09 8.94
N SER A 204 -1.23 -1.69 7.73
CA SER A 204 -2.00 -0.71 6.96
C SER A 204 -3.35 -1.29 6.54
N ARG A 205 -4.47 -0.61 6.86
CA ARG A 205 -5.83 -1.01 6.48
C ARG A 205 -6.16 -0.57 5.06
N ASN A 206 -7.02 -1.31 4.39
CA ASN A 206 -7.56 -0.90 3.09
C ASN A 206 -8.32 0.42 3.21
N SER A 207 -8.20 1.28 2.21
CA SER A 207 -8.73 2.65 2.15
C SER A 207 -8.29 3.61 3.26
N SER A 208 -7.45 3.17 4.22
CA SER A 208 -6.89 4.08 5.20
C SER A 208 -5.93 5.08 4.56
N TRP A 209 -5.72 6.21 5.24
CA TRP A 209 -4.68 7.16 4.85
C TRP A 209 -3.68 7.40 5.98
N SER A 210 -2.48 7.77 5.59
CA SER A 210 -1.43 8.26 6.49
C SER A 210 -1.06 9.67 6.04
N GLU A 211 -1.02 10.60 6.98
CA GLU A 211 -0.75 12.00 6.72
C GLU A 211 0.68 12.37 7.11
N PHE A 212 1.34 13.09 6.21
CA PHE A 212 2.68 13.63 6.45
C PHE A 212 2.69 15.13 6.16
N ILE A 213 3.45 15.86 6.97
CA ILE A 213 3.74 17.27 6.78
C ILE A 213 5.14 17.38 6.16
N TYR A 214 5.26 18.16 5.10
CA TYR A 214 6.55 18.32 4.42
C TYR A 214 6.89 19.77 4.10
N SER A 215 8.19 20.07 4.06
CA SER A 215 8.75 21.37 3.64
C SER A 215 10.24 21.22 3.36
N GLY A 216 10.64 21.39 2.10
CA GLY A 216 12.01 21.07 1.68
C GLY A 216 12.36 19.61 1.98
N GLU A 217 13.45 19.39 2.69
CA GLU A 217 13.90 18.05 3.09
C GLU A 217 13.13 17.48 4.29
N ARG A 218 12.40 18.30 5.02
CA ARG A 218 11.66 17.87 6.19
C ARG A 218 10.41 17.09 5.74
N PHE A 219 10.28 15.85 6.23
CA PHE A 219 9.16 14.96 6.00
C PHE A 219 8.79 14.28 7.32
N THR A 220 7.64 14.64 7.90
CA THR A 220 7.26 14.27 9.26
C THR A 220 5.89 13.61 9.27
N LEU A 221 5.76 12.46 9.91
CA LEU A 221 4.48 11.80 10.13
C LEU A 221 3.57 12.67 11.03
N SER A 222 2.34 12.90 10.60
CA SER A 222 1.27 13.54 11.37
C SER A 222 0.28 12.50 11.91
N SER A 223 -0.14 11.56 11.06
CA SER A 223 -1.00 10.45 11.49
C SER A 223 -0.79 9.21 10.63
N PHE A 224 -1.04 8.02 11.21
CA PHE A 224 -0.89 6.74 10.53
C PHE A 224 -2.18 5.94 10.55
N ASN A 225 -2.51 5.31 9.41
CA ASN A 225 -3.57 4.31 9.28
C ASN A 225 -4.96 4.81 9.70
N CYS A 226 -5.26 6.09 9.41
CA CYS A 226 -6.56 6.70 9.69
C CYS A 226 -7.64 6.09 8.81
N HIS A 227 -8.75 5.73 9.42
CA HIS A 227 -9.91 5.12 8.76
C HIS A 227 -11.23 5.73 9.27
N ALA A 228 -11.21 7.03 9.63
CA ALA A 228 -12.35 7.74 10.19
C ALA A 228 -13.56 7.86 9.24
N HIS A 229 -13.44 7.41 8.00
CA HIS A 229 -14.53 7.28 7.03
C HIS A 229 -15.31 5.96 7.17
N ILE A 230 -14.82 5.01 7.96
CA ILE A 230 -15.42 3.69 8.17
C ILE A 230 -15.89 3.58 9.62
N ASP A 231 -17.19 3.66 9.84
CA ASP A 231 -17.80 3.54 11.17
C ASP A 231 -18.07 2.06 11.54
N ASP A 232 -18.35 1.21 10.54
CA ASP A 232 -18.59 -0.23 10.75
C ASP A 232 -17.28 -1.02 10.76
N GLY A 233 -16.94 -1.58 11.90
CA GLY A 233 -15.76 -2.42 12.07
C GLY A 233 -15.70 -3.65 11.13
N ALA A 234 -16.85 -4.15 10.66
CA ALA A 234 -16.91 -5.26 9.71
C ALA A 234 -16.37 -4.87 8.31
N MET A 235 -16.33 -3.58 8.01
CA MET A 235 -15.75 -3.06 6.78
C MET A 235 -14.24 -2.82 6.87
N LEU A 236 -13.61 -2.97 8.04
CA LEU A 236 -12.17 -2.80 8.20
C LEU A 236 -11.44 -4.06 7.74
N THR A 237 -10.62 -3.93 6.72
CA THR A 237 -9.85 -5.03 6.15
C THR A 237 -8.38 -4.68 6.00
N TYR A 238 -7.52 -5.69 6.01
CA TYR A 238 -6.06 -5.54 5.83
C TYR A 238 -5.59 -6.09 4.48
N ARG A 239 -6.34 -7.03 3.93
CA ARG A 239 -6.09 -7.66 2.60
C ARG A 239 -7.41 -8.02 1.94
#